data_7fdc8f386ebb22526576fba8495e8e61
#
_entry.id   7fdc8f386ebb22526576fba8495e8e61
#
_cell.length_a   1.000
_cell.length_b   1.000
_cell.length_c   1.000
_cell.angle_alpha   90.00
_cell.angle_beta   90.00
_cell.angle_gamma   90.00
#
_symmetry.space_group_name_H-M   'P 1'
#
loop_
_entity.id
_entity.type
_entity.pdbx_description
1 polymer ?
#
loop_
_entity_poly.entity_id
_entity_poly.type
_entity_poly.pdbx_seq_one_letter_code
_entity_poly.pdbx_strand_id
1 'polypeptide(L)'
;MKKLFLILILGSLFLVPTAIAQVQPGDTTYSVSLHAGYGHNLTYGSMANFDIDAYLPINTHFDMQANIRTSTANVHTLGVQLRPKFALPVGELYIEDRLMMRFAQRDKYCDFVHAISLGYMMQYVSVQVGMSNRIITPLPYTSHSEDAMILEPFDAVYRVEAFVRPQSEPWNISLCVSNMDNYQIERMWQPMFYLGGWFDVNEHWRVRLSGKMKLAGMFHLNAHYYGAELRAGAEYRF
;
A
#
# COMPACT_ATOMS: atom_id res chain seq x y z
N MET A 1 17.91 4.24 22.03
CA MET A 1 17.26 3.85 20.77
C MET A 1 15.75 4.14 20.74
N LYS A 2 14.95 3.79 21.78
CA LYS A 2 13.49 4.08 21.82
C LYS A 2 13.13 5.57 21.65
N LYS A 3 13.92 6.50 22.19
CA LYS A 3 13.69 7.95 22.07
C LYS A 3 13.98 8.50 20.66
N LEU A 4 14.95 7.92 19.95
CA LEU A 4 15.32 8.33 18.60
C LEU A 4 14.23 7.91 17.58
N PHE A 5 13.61 6.76 17.79
CA PHE A 5 12.52 6.24 16.97
C PHE A 5 11.23 7.07 17.12
N LEU A 6 10.91 7.50 18.36
CA LEU A 6 9.79 8.39 18.61
C LEU A 6 9.99 9.77 17.99
N ILE A 7 11.23 10.27 17.96
CA ILE A 7 11.59 11.54 17.32
C ILE A 7 11.50 11.42 15.79
N LEU A 8 11.85 10.28 15.18
CA LEU A 8 11.69 10.03 13.75
C LEU A 8 10.21 9.95 13.35
N ILE A 9 9.37 9.26 14.12
CA ILE A 9 7.92 9.19 13.87
C ILE A 9 7.26 10.57 14.08
N LEU A 10 7.61 11.29 15.13
CA LEU A 10 7.11 12.65 15.36
C LEU A 10 7.69 13.65 14.36
N GLY A 11 8.95 13.47 13.93
CA GLY A 11 9.60 14.32 12.93
C GLY A 11 8.95 14.18 11.55
N SER A 12 8.52 12.99 11.14
CA SER A 12 7.80 12.80 9.88
C SER A 12 6.42 13.46 9.89
N LEU A 13 5.78 13.55 11.05
CA LEU A 13 4.50 14.26 11.24
C LEU A 13 4.64 15.79 11.22
N PHE A 14 5.84 16.35 11.52
CA PHE A 14 6.07 17.79 11.59
C PHE A 14 6.74 18.38 10.34
N LEU A 15 7.20 17.58 9.39
CA LEU A 15 7.74 18.04 8.09
C LEU A 15 6.62 18.31 7.06
N VAL A 16 5.42 18.67 7.51
CA VAL A 16 4.42 19.23 6.62
C VAL A 16 4.85 20.67 6.33
N PRO A 17 5.30 21.01 5.12
CA PRO A 17 5.58 22.39 4.79
C PRO A 17 4.27 23.18 4.93
N THR A 18 4.26 24.19 5.78
CA THR A 18 3.19 25.19 5.90
C THR A 18 3.13 26.08 4.66
N ALA A 19 3.10 25.49 3.48
CA ALA A 19 2.73 26.18 2.26
C ALA A 19 1.20 26.19 2.20
N ILE A 20 0.60 27.24 2.73
CA ILE A 20 -0.80 27.58 2.46
C ILE A 20 -0.87 27.95 0.97
N ALA A 21 -0.92 26.95 0.10
CA ALA A 21 -1.29 27.16 -1.29
C ALA A 21 -2.80 27.43 -1.33
N GLN A 22 -3.19 28.51 -1.97
CA GLN A 22 -4.60 28.83 -2.22
C GLN A 22 -5.22 27.63 -2.95
N VAL A 23 -6.15 26.95 -2.30
CA VAL A 23 -6.95 25.88 -2.88
C VAL A 23 -7.74 26.47 -4.04
N GLN A 24 -7.45 26.07 -5.26
CA GLN A 24 -8.39 26.29 -6.36
C GLN A 24 -9.55 25.32 -6.19
N PRO A 25 -10.79 25.80 -6.09
CA PRO A 25 -11.95 24.90 -6.02
C PRO A 25 -12.12 24.20 -7.37
N GLY A 26 -11.92 22.89 -7.44
CA GLY A 26 -12.23 22.16 -8.66
C GLY A 26 -11.70 20.76 -8.81
N ASP A 27 -10.55 20.40 -8.20
CA ASP A 27 -9.91 19.10 -8.49
C ASP A 27 -9.76 18.17 -7.29
N THR A 28 -10.54 18.34 -6.24
CA THR A 28 -10.47 17.49 -5.05
C THR A 28 -11.63 16.50 -5.04
N THR A 29 -11.50 15.41 -5.78
CA THR A 29 -12.49 14.34 -5.77
C THR A 29 -12.16 13.37 -4.62
N TYR A 30 -12.89 13.47 -3.53
CA TYR A 30 -12.84 12.47 -2.47
C TYR A 30 -13.40 11.15 -2.99
N SER A 31 -12.80 10.04 -2.59
CA SER A 31 -13.37 8.73 -2.93
C SER A 31 -13.28 7.73 -1.78
N VAL A 32 -14.25 6.84 -1.77
CA VAL A 32 -14.26 5.65 -0.90
C VAL A 32 -14.45 4.44 -1.78
N SER A 33 -13.61 3.43 -1.60
CA SER A 33 -13.73 2.17 -2.32
C SER A 33 -13.91 0.99 -1.36
N LEU A 34 -14.73 0.05 -1.79
CA LEU A 34 -14.98 -1.23 -1.13
C LEU A 34 -14.53 -2.34 -2.05
N HIS A 35 -13.70 -3.24 -1.54
CA HIS A 35 -13.22 -4.38 -2.30
C HIS A 35 -13.49 -5.68 -1.55
N ALA A 36 -13.86 -6.71 -2.29
CA ALA A 36 -13.89 -8.09 -1.83
C ALA A 36 -12.92 -8.90 -2.66
N GLY A 37 -12.16 -9.77 -2.02
CA GLY A 37 -11.18 -10.63 -2.66
C GLY A 37 -11.25 -12.05 -2.16
N TYR A 38 -10.80 -12.96 -3.02
CA TYR A 38 -10.58 -14.35 -2.66
C TYR A 38 -9.20 -14.78 -3.15
N GLY A 39 -8.47 -15.46 -2.31
CA GLY A 39 -7.12 -15.88 -2.63
C GLY A 39 -6.70 -17.12 -1.88
N HIS A 40 -5.51 -17.57 -2.25
CA HIS A 40 -4.82 -18.68 -1.60
C HIS A 40 -3.36 -18.33 -1.42
N ASN A 41 -2.79 -18.64 -0.28
CA ASN A 41 -1.35 -18.64 -0.08
C ASN A 41 -0.89 -19.83 0.74
N LEU A 42 0.40 -20.14 0.69
CA LEU A 42 0.96 -21.33 1.36
C LEU A 42 0.90 -21.25 2.88
N THR A 43 0.86 -20.05 3.47
CA THR A 43 0.83 -19.87 4.93
C THR A 43 -0.57 -20.03 5.49
N TYR A 44 -1.58 -19.43 4.87
CA TYR A 44 -2.94 -19.36 5.43
C TYR A 44 -3.96 -20.25 4.71
N GLY A 45 -3.57 -20.82 3.56
CA GLY A 45 -4.50 -21.53 2.68
C GLY A 45 -5.44 -20.55 1.94
N SER A 46 -6.67 -20.98 1.70
CA SER A 46 -7.69 -20.17 1.04
C SER A 46 -8.30 -19.16 2.01
N MET A 47 -8.48 -17.91 1.56
CA MET A 47 -9.04 -16.85 2.38
C MET A 47 -9.86 -15.87 1.54
N ALA A 48 -10.88 -15.30 2.16
CA ALA A 48 -11.56 -14.11 1.65
C ALA A 48 -11.02 -12.87 2.35
N ASN A 49 -10.89 -11.77 1.59
CA ASN A 49 -10.43 -10.47 2.06
C ASN A 49 -11.49 -9.43 1.78
N PHE A 50 -11.59 -8.44 2.68
CA PHE A 50 -12.45 -7.27 2.53
C PHE A 50 -11.61 -6.04 2.83
N ASP A 51 -11.63 -5.08 1.91
CA ASP A 51 -10.85 -3.85 2.01
C ASP A 51 -11.79 -2.65 1.91
N ILE A 52 -11.49 -1.63 2.71
CA ILE A 52 -12.09 -0.29 2.62
C ILE A 52 -10.93 0.67 2.44
N ASP A 53 -10.95 1.44 1.35
CA ASP A 53 -9.96 2.47 1.09
C ASP A 53 -10.67 3.83 1.01
N ALA A 54 -10.10 4.84 1.65
CA ALA A 54 -10.53 6.22 1.54
C ALA A 54 -9.40 7.06 0.95
N TYR A 55 -9.70 7.81 -0.10
CA TYR A 55 -8.77 8.76 -0.70
C TYR A 55 -9.25 10.19 -0.45
N LEU A 56 -8.37 11.02 0.10
CA LEU A 56 -8.64 12.36 0.58
C LEU A 56 -7.62 13.32 -0.03
N PRO A 57 -7.90 13.92 -1.20
CA PRO A 57 -7.09 15.00 -1.74
C PRO A 57 -7.28 16.25 -0.88
N ILE A 58 -6.26 16.62 -0.12
CA ILE A 58 -6.30 17.79 0.78
C ILE A 58 -6.16 19.07 -0.05
N ASN A 59 -5.30 19.02 -1.05
CA ASN A 59 -5.14 20.07 -2.06
C ASN A 59 -4.41 19.50 -3.29
N THR A 60 -4.09 20.35 -4.28
CA THR A 60 -3.40 19.95 -5.52
C THR A 60 -1.99 19.38 -5.29
N HIS A 61 -1.38 19.66 -4.14
CA HIS A 61 -0.01 19.27 -3.81
C HIS A 61 0.09 18.22 -2.71
N PHE A 62 -1.05 17.80 -2.12
CA PHE A 62 -1.04 16.90 -1.01
C PHE A 62 -2.29 16.03 -0.97
N ASP A 63 -2.12 14.73 -0.93
CA ASP A 63 -3.19 13.80 -0.67
C ASP A 63 -2.89 12.85 0.51
N MET A 64 -3.95 12.27 1.03
CA MET A 64 -3.91 11.24 2.07
C MET A 64 -4.75 10.05 1.63
N GLN A 65 -4.29 8.87 1.94
CA GLN A 65 -5.06 7.65 1.76
C GLN A 65 -5.08 6.87 3.06
N ALA A 66 -6.23 6.34 3.43
CA ALA A 66 -6.38 5.43 4.56
C ALA A 66 -6.99 4.12 4.07
N ASN A 67 -6.54 3.00 4.61
CA ASN A 67 -7.10 1.72 4.28
C ASN A 67 -7.29 0.82 5.51
N ILE A 68 -8.34 0.02 5.46
CA ILE A 68 -8.62 -1.04 6.42
C ILE A 68 -8.85 -2.32 5.62
N ARG A 69 -8.12 -3.36 5.97
CA ARG A 69 -8.31 -4.69 5.40
C ARG A 69 -8.60 -5.70 6.48
N THR A 70 -9.51 -6.61 6.22
CA THR A 70 -9.77 -7.78 7.06
C THR A 70 -9.81 -9.04 6.22
N SER A 71 -9.45 -10.17 6.83
CA SER A 71 -9.36 -11.47 6.16
C SER A 71 -9.99 -12.56 7.01
N THR A 72 -10.58 -13.56 6.38
CA THR A 72 -11.05 -14.79 7.07
C THR A 72 -9.92 -15.60 7.68
N ALA A 73 -8.66 -15.31 7.36
CA ALA A 73 -7.49 -15.86 8.04
C ALA A 73 -7.15 -15.15 9.36
N ASN A 74 -8.03 -14.27 9.86
CA ASN A 74 -7.81 -13.45 11.05
C ASN A 74 -6.55 -12.56 10.95
N VAL A 75 -6.32 -12.00 9.76
CA VAL A 75 -5.32 -10.98 9.51
C VAL A 75 -6.04 -9.67 9.23
N HIS A 76 -5.73 -8.66 10.03
CA HIS A 76 -6.31 -7.32 9.94
C HIS A 76 -5.20 -6.31 9.69
N THR A 77 -5.40 -5.38 8.77
CA THR A 77 -4.43 -4.34 8.44
C THR A 77 -5.10 -2.98 8.50
N LEU A 78 -4.42 -2.02 9.09
CA LEU A 78 -4.75 -0.61 9.07
C LEU A 78 -3.57 0.13 8.45
N GLY A 79 -3.81 0.97 7.46
CA GLY A 79 -2.78 1.75 6.78
C GLY A 79 -3.17 3.20 6.59
N VAL A 80 -2.18 4.09 6.64
CA VAL A 80 -2.29 5.49 6.28
C VAL A 80 -1.12 5.85 5.39
N GLN A 81 -1.37 6.62 4.34
CA GLN A 81 -0.37 7.13 3.42
C GLN A 81 -0.55 8.65 3.30
N LEU A 82 0.56 9.36 3.36
CA LEU A 82 0.63 10.80 3.13
C LEU A 82 1.48 11.04 1.90
N ARG A 83 1.00 11.85 0.96
CA ARG A 83 1.66 12.04 -0.33
C ARG A 83 1.71 13.51 -0.73
N PRO A 84 2.78 14.25 -0.37
CA PRO A 84 3.11 15.51 -1.03
C PRO A 84 3.49 15.28 -2.50
N LYS A 85 2.98 16.14 -3.39
CA LYS A 85 3.06 16.03 -4.85
C LYS A 85 3.60 17.31 -5.47
N PHE A 86 4.37 17.13 -6.53
CA PHE A 86 4.99 18.23 -7.28
C PHE A 86 4.75 18.01 -8.78
N ALA A 87 3.91 18.84 -9.38
CA ALA A 87 3.67 18.78 -10.81
C ALA A 87 4.93 19.17 -11.59
N LEU A 88 5.28 18.39 -12.60
CA LEU A 88 6.37 18.62 -13.53
C LEU A 88 5.82 18.73 -14.96
N PRO A 89 6.58 19.26 -15.92
CA PRO A 89 6.11 19.37 -17.31
C PRO A 89 5.68 18.03 -17.92
N VAL A 90 6.27 16.92 -17.47
CA VAL A 90 5.94 15.59 -17.95
C VAL A 90 5.70 14.68 -16.75
N GLY A 91 4.54 14.83 -16.09
CA GLY A 91 4.15 13.95 -14.99
C GLY A 91 4.21 14.62 -13.62
N GLU A 92 4.22 13.80 -12.58
CA GLU A 92 4.14 14.22 -11.19
C GLU A 92 5.20 13.49 -10.35
N LEU A 93 6.01 14.23 -9.63
CA LEU A 93 6.90 13.72 -8.61
C LEU A 93 6.16 13.72 -7.28
N TYR A 94 6.28 12.65 -6.49
CA TYR A 94 5.69 12.59 -5.15
C TYR A 94 6.61 11.88 -4.16
N ILE A 95 6.47 12.26 -2.90
CA ILE A 95 7.03 11.52 -1.79
C ILE A 95 5.86 10.81 -1.11
N GLU A 96 6.00 9.54 -0.78
CA GLU A 96 4.99 8.81 -0.03
C GLU A 96 5.55 8.39 1.32
N ASP A 97 4.89 8.81 2.39
CA ASP A 97 5.10 8.36 3.75
C ASP A 97 3.95 7.43 4.13
N ARG A 98 4.27 6.16 4.32
CA ARG A 98 3.30 5.10 4.59
C ARG A 98 3.52 4.50 5.97
N LEU A 99 2.48 4.53 6.77
CA LEU A 99 2.40 3.84 8.06
C LEU A 99 1.38 2.72 7.95
N MET A 100 1.75 1.54 8.41
CA MET A 100 0.84 0.40 8.41
C MET A 100 1.02 -0.44 9.66
N MET A 101 -0.11 -0.91 10.19
CA MET A 101 -0.18 -1.85 11.29
C MET A 101 -0.96 -3.08 10.84
N ARG A 102 -0.42 -4.26 11.11
CA ARG A 102 -1.06 -5.52 10.82
C ARG A 102 -1.13 -6.38 12.07
N PHE A 103 -2.30 -6.92 12.31
CA PHE A 103 -2.58 -7.88 13.36
C PHE A 103 -2.79 -9.26 12.74
N ALA A 104 -1.93 -10.21 13.04
CA ALA A 104 -2.04 -11.59 12.59
C ALA A 104 -2.35 -12.48 13.80
N GLN A 105 -3.63 -12.63 14.11
CA GLN A 105 -4.08 -13.36 15.31
C GLN A 105 -3.66 -14.83 15.31
N ARG A 106 -3.69 -15.46 14.12
CA ARG A 106 -3.26 -16.86 13.97
C ARG A 106 -1.78 -17.03 14.34
N ASP A 107 -0.94 -16.11 13.92
CA ASP A 107 0.51 -16.17 14.12
C ASP A 107 0.93 -15.46 15.41
N LYS A 108 -0.05 -14.90 16.14
CA LYS A 108 0.12 -14.25 17.44
C LYS A 108 1.10 -13.09 17.45
N TYR A 109 1.18 -12.31 16.37
CA TYR A 109 2.04 -11.13 16.29
C TYR A 109 1.32 -9.88 15.74
N CYS A 110 1.88 -8.73 16.06
CA CYS A 110 1.57 -7.45 15.49
C CYS A 110 2.80 -6.95 14.72
N ASP A 111 2.54 -6.40 13.54
CA ASP A 111 3.55 -5.96 12.59
C ASP A 111 3.34 -4.48 12.30
N PHE A 112 4.38 -3.69 12.53
CA PHE A 112 4.43 -2.27 12.28
C PHE A 112 5.38 -1.99 11.13
N VAL A 113 4.89 -1.37 10.07
CA VAL A 113 5.72 -1.00 8.91
C VAL A 113 5.63 0.51 8.70
N HIS A 114 6.78 1.14 8.61
CA HIS A 114 6.93 2.52 8.17
C HIS A 114 7.80 2.54 6.91
N ALA A 115 7.29 3.11 5.83
CA ALA A 115 8.01 3.21 4.56
C ALA A 115 7.99 4.64 4.04
N ILE A 116 9.15 5.12 3.60
CA ILE A 116 9.31 6.40 2.90
C ILE A 116 9.82 6.09 1.51
N SER A 117 9.17 6.64 0.50
CA SER A 117 9.52 6.41 -0.90
C SER A 117 9.37 7.66 -1.75
N LEU A 118 10.15 7.72 -2.81
CA LEU A 118 10.06 8.71 -3.87
C LEU A 118 9.43 8.05 -5.09
N GLY A 119 8.41 8.68 -5.64
CA GLY A 119 7.71 8.18 -6.81
C GLY A 119 7.65 9.23 -7.92
N TYR A 120 7.61 8.74 -9.14
CA TYR A 120 7.38 9.55 -10.33
C TYR A 120 6.30 8.91 -11.17
N MET A 121 5.24 9.67 -11.42
CA MET A 121 4.07 9.25 -12.16
C MET A 121 4.00 9.97 -13.49
N MET A 122 4.07 9.22 -14.57
CA MET A 122 3.86 9.67 -15.95
C MET A 122 2.50 9.16 -16.46
N GLN A 123 2.13 9.58 -17.64
CA GLN A 123 0.87 9.24 -18.26
C GLN A 123 0.61 7.71 -18.37
N TYR A 124 1.66 6.93 -18.67
CA TYR A 124 1.58 5.48 -18.93
C TYR A 124 2.42 4.63 -17.97
N VAL A 125 3.24 5.24 -17.14
CA VAL A 125 4.15 4.53 -16.23
C VAL A 125 4.23 5.26 -14.91
N SER A 126 4.25 4.51 -13.82
CA SER A 126 4.57 5.00 -12.48
C SER A 126 5.74 4.18 -11.92
N VAL A 127 6.72 4.87 -11.35
CA VAL A 127 7.87 4.24 -10.70
C VAL A 127 8.01 4.81 -9.29
N GLN A 128 8.25 3.94 -8.33
CA GLN A 128 8.43 4.33 -6.93
C GLN A 128 9.53 3.48 -6.31
N VAL A 129 10.42 4.11 -5.57
CA VAL A 129 11.50 3.45 -4.83
C VAL A 129 11.68 4.10 -3.47
N GLY A 130 12.07 3.31 -2.48
CA GLY A 130 12.23 3.83 -1.13
C GLY A 130 12.80 2.80 -0.17
N MET A 131 12.59 3.07 1.09
CA MET A 131 13.04 2.22 2.19
C MET A 131 11.92 2.04 3.20
N SER A 132 11.91 0.89 3.87
CA SER A 132 10.98 0.60 4.96
C SER A 132 11.71 0.12 6.20
N ASN A 133 11.10 0.42 7.33
CA ASN A 133 11.45 -0.13 8.63
C ASN A 133 10.28 -0.98 9.10
N ARG A 134 10.57 -2.15 9.65
CA ARG A 134 9.56 -3.06 10.14
C ARG A 134 9.87 -3.51 11.57
N ILE A 135 8.84 -3.52 12.41
CA ILE A 135 8.89 -4.00 13.78
C ILE A 135 7.82 -5.06 13.94
N ILE A 136 8.24 -6.27 14.30
CA ILE A 136 7.34 -7.39 14.59
C ILE A 136 7.35 -7.59 16.10
N THR A 137 6.18 -7.58 16.73
CA THR A 137 6.01 -7.80 18.17
C THR A 137 4.99 -8.89 18.43
N PRO A 138 5.18 -9.73 19.45
CA PRO A 138 4.14 -10.68 19.90
C PRO A 138 2.87 -9.93 20.32
N LEU A 139 1.72 -10.57 20.12
CA LEU A 139 0.47 -10.03 20.67
C LEU A 139 0.45 -10.16 22.19
N PRO A 140 -0.11 -9.16 22.92
CA PRO A 140 -0.03 -9.08 24.40
C PRO A 140 -0.76 -10.21 25.16
N TYR A 141 -1.55 -11.03 24.46
CA TYR A 141 -2.28 -12.18 25.07
C TYR A 141 -1.52 -13.50 25.00
N THR A 142 -0.30 -13.50 24.45
CA THR A 142 0.50 -14.70 24.38
C THR A 142 1.36 -14.81 25.62
N SER A 143 1.32 -15.96 26.28
CA SER A 143 2.06 -16.23 27.53
C SER A 143 3.60 -16.27 27.39
N HIS A 144 4.12 -16.03 26.20
CA HIS A 144 5.55 -15.96 25.89
C HIS A 144 5.99 -14.49 25.77
N SER A 145 5.94 -13.77 26.88
CA SER A 145 6.35 -12.36 26.97
C SER A 145 7.87 -12.11 26.80
N GLU A 146 8.64 -13.14 26.59
CA GLU A 146 10.09 -13.06 26.37
C GLU A 146 10.47 -13.11 24.87
N ASP A 147 9.51 -13.30 23.96
CA ASP A 147 9.79 -13.34 22.54
C ASP A 147 10.23 -11.96 22.04
N ALA A 148 11.47 -11.93 21.58
CA ALA A 148 12.14 -10.72 21.19
C ALA A 148 11.39 -9.97 20.07
N MET A 149 11.26 -8.68 20.23
CA MET A 149 10.89 -7.76 19.16
C MET A 149 11.88 -7.91 18.00
N ILE A 150 11.39 -8.35 16.85
CA ILE A 150 12.21 -8.42 15.63
C ILE A 150 12.17 -7.05 14.96
N LEU A 151 13.33 -6.48 14.75
CA LEU A 151 13.50 -5.24 14.02
C LEU A 151 14.16 -5.56 12.67
N GLU A 152 13.47 -5.26 11.57
CA GLU A 152 14.01 -5.31 10.21
C GLU A 152 14.22 -3.87 9.71
N PRO A 153 15.42 -3.30 9.91
CA PRO A 153 15.71 -1.95 9.46
C PRO A 153 16.09 -1.94 7.99
N PHE A 154 15.61 -0.92 7.26
CA PHE A 154 16.09 -0.53 5.93
C PHE A 154 15.95 -1.58 4.82
N ASP A 155 14.77 -2.19 4.70
CA ASP A 155 14.44 -2.94 3.50
C ASP A 155 14.13 -2.00 2.34
N ALA A 156 14.71 -2.30 1.17
CA ALA A 156 14.38 -1.57 -0.05
C ALA A 156 12.96 -1.89 -0.51
N VAL A 157 12.18 -0.85 -0.78
CA VAL A 157 10.84 -0.97 -1.35
C VAL A 157 10.79 -0.37 -2.74
N TYR A 158 10.02 -1.01 -3.63
CA TYR A 158 9.88 -0.56 -5.01
C TYR A 158 8.50 -0.89 -5.57
N ARG A 159 8.07 -0.10 -6.55
CA ARG A 159 6.89 -0.32 -7.38
C ARG A 159 7.14 0.21 -8.78
N VAL A 160 6.82 -0.59 -9.77
CA VAL A 160 6.78 -0.18 -11.17
C VAL A 160 5.43 -0.61 -11.74
N GLU A 161 4.68 0.34 -12.29
CA GLU A 161 3.36 0.09 -12.84
C GLU A 161 3.26 0.71 -14.23
N ALA A 162 2.79 -0.07 -15.19
CA ALA A 162 2.54 0.36 -16.56
C ALA A 162 1.04 0.30 -16.85
N PHE A 163 0.55 1.29 -17.61
CA PHE A 163 -0.85 1.46 -17.95
C PHE A 163 -1.03 1.36 -19.47
N VAL A 164 -2.07 0.67 -19.90
CA VAL A 164 -2.41 0.52 -21.34
C VAL A 164 -2.88 1.85 -21.93
N ARG A 165 -3.53 2.67 -21.12
CA ARG A 165 -4.04 4.00 -21.48
C ARG A 165 -3.58 5.05 -20.48
N PRO A 166 -3.73 6.36 -20.80
CA PRO A 166 -3.54 7.40 -19.82
C PRO A 166 -4.39 7.16 -18.56
N GLN A 167 -3.84 7.47 -17.39
CA GLN A 167 -4.54 7.23 -16.12
C GLN A 167 -5.81 8.07 -15.96
N SER A 168 -5.94 9.17 -16.72
CA SER A 168 -7.14 10.03 -16.75
C SER A 168 -8.31 9.44 -17.54
N GLU A 169 -8.11 8.37 -18.28
CA GLU A 169 -9.14 7.75 -19.10
C GLU A 169 -10.18 6.99 -18.25
N PRO A 170 -11.44 6.88 -18.74
CA PRO A 170 -12.53 6.26 -18.00
C PRO A 170 -12.36 4.76 -17.78
N TRP A 171 -11.46 4.10 -18.52
CA TRP A 171 -11.07 2.73 -18.27
C TRP A 171 -9.58 2.53 -18.49
N ASN A 172 -9.00 1.60 -17.77
CA ASN A 172 -7.59 1.25 -17.93
C ASN A 172 -7.33 -0.20 -17.52
N ILE A 173 -6.20 -0.70 -17.97
CA ILE A 173 -5.60 -1.95 -17.52
C ILE A 173 -4.17 -1.61 -17.12
N SER A 174 -3.71 -2.11 -15.98
CA SER A 174 -2.35 -1.93 -15.51
C SER A 174 -1.66 -3.24 -15.18
N LEU A 175 -0.36 -3.27 -15.40
CA LEU A 175 0.55 -4.31 -14.92
C LEU A 175 1.53 -3.67 -13.94
N CYS A 176 1.63 -4.25 -12.74
CA CYS A 176 2.49 -3.72 -11.69
C CYS A 176 3.38 -4.82 -11.11
N VAL A 177 4.62 -4.44 -10.82
CA VAL A 177 5.56 -5.24 -10.03
C VAL A 177 5.95 -4.42 -8.81
N SER A 178 5.76 -4.98 -7.61
CA SER A 178 6.02 -4.26 -6.36
C SER A 178 6.34 -5.23 -5.23
N ASN A 179 7.14 -4.79 -4.26
CA ASN A 179 7.28 -5.46 -2.97
C ASN A 179 6.60 -4.70 -1.82
N MET A 180 5.99 -3.55 -2.09
CA MET A 180 5.47 -2.63 -1.06
C MET A 180 4.32 -3.18 -0.23
N ASP A 181 3.57 -4.16 -0.74
CA ASP A 181 2.45 -4.80 -0.03
C ASP A 181 2.78 -6.22 0.43
N ASN A 182 4.06 -6.54 0.48
CA ASN A 182 4.54 -7.86 0.87
C ASN A 182 4.78 -7.93 2.39
N TYR A 183 3.70 -7.97 3.16
CA TYR A 183 3.74 -7.91 4.63
C TYR A 183 3.72 -9.28 5.31
N GLN A 184 4.30 -10.26 4.70
CA GLN A 184 4.45 -11.55 5.37
C GLN A 184 5.75 -11.60 6.18
N ILE A 185 5.88 -12.58 7.07
CA ILE A 185 7.06 -12.78 7.93
C ILE A 185 8.36 -12.92 7.11
N GLU A 186 8.22 -13.34 5.86
CA GLU A 186 9.34 -13.41 4.94
C GLU A 186 9.79 -12.01 4.49
N ARG A 187 11.07 -11.92 4.14
CA ARG A 187 11.74 -10.68 3.71
C ARG A 187 10.92 -9.93 2.66
N MET A 188 10.71 -8.65 2.90
CA MET A 188 9.86 -7.77 2.07
C MET A 188 10.36 -7.58 0.63
N TRP A 189 11.57 -7.93 0.30
CA TRP A 189 12.18 -7.71 -1.01
C TRP A 189 11.63 -8.58 -2.16
N GLN A 190 10.86 -9.63 -1.87
CA GLN A 190 10.28 -10.50 -2.90
C GLN A 190 9.21 -9.78 -3.72
N PRO A 191 9.26 -9.84 -5.06
CA PRO A 191 8.30 -9.17 -5.92
C PRO A 191 6.92 -9.82 -5.88
N MET A 192 5.92 -8.96 -6.01
CA MET A 192 4.55 -9.35 -6.31
C MET A 192 4.16 -8.77 -7.67
N PHE A 193 3.41 -9.53 -8.43
CA PHE A 193 2.88 -9.13 -9.71
C PHE A 193 1.39 -8.85 -9.58
N TYR A 194 0.97 -7.72 -10.14
CA TYR A 194 -0.42 -7.31 -10.17
C TYR A 194 -0.85 -7.09 -11.62
N LEU A 195 -2.02 -7.59 -11.94
CA LEU A 195 -2.77 -7.22 -13.11
C LEU A 195 -4.05 -6.57 -12.62
N GLY A 196 -4.29 -5.34 -12.96
CA GLY A 196 -5.44 -4.58 -12.49
C GLY A 196 -6.13 -3.84 -13.62
N GLY A 197 -7.31 -3.34 -13.33
CA GLY A 197 -8.01 -2.44 -14.22
C GLY A 197 -9.20 -1.80 -13.54
N TRP A 198 -9.70 -0.75 -14.17
CA TRP A 198 -10.90 -0.05 -13.75
C TRP A 198 -11.74 0.39 -14.93
N PHE A 199 -13.01 0.61 -14.64
CA PHE A 199 -13.99 1.14 -15.57
C PHE A 199 -14.90 2.13 -14.83
N ASP A 200 -15.00 3.36 -15.35
CA ASP A 200 -15.93 4.37 -14.86
C ASP A 200 -17.32 4.11 -15.42
N VAL A 201 -18.25 3.74 -14.55
CA VAL A 201 -19.65 3.53 -14.90
C VAL A 201 -20.32 4.88 -15.16
N ASN A 202 -19.97 5.88 -14.36
CA ASN A 202 -20.37 7.29 -14.49
C ASN A 202 -19.37 8.18 -13.73
N GLU A 203 -19.70 9.47 -13.56
CA GLU A 203 -18.86 10.45 -12.87
C GLU A 203 -18.54 10.06 -11.42
N HIS A 204 -19.47 9.37 -10.76
CA HIS A 204 -19.37 9.02 -9.35
C HIS A 204 -18.90 7.57 -9.12
N TRP A 205 -19.20 6.65 -10.01
CA TRP A 205 -18.94 5.23 -9.79
C TRP A 205 -17.86 4.66 -10.70
N ARG A 206 -16.87 4.03 -10.09
CA ARG A 206 -15.82 3.25 -10.74
C ARG A 206 -15.85 1.82 -10.23
N VAL A 207 -15.81 0.86 -11.14
CA VAL A 207 -15.59 -0.55 -10.82
C VAL A 207 -14.10 -0.88 -10.99
N ARG A 208 -13.56 -1.65 -10.07
CA ARG A 208 -12.16 -2.11 -10.09
C ARG A 208 -12.10 -3.63 -10.04
N LEU A 209 -11.18 -4.20 -10.83
CA LEU A 209 -10.84 -5.62 -10.80
C LEU A 209 -9.33 -5.75 -10.74
N SER A 210 -8.81 -6.64 -9.91
CA SER A 210 -7.37 -6.88 -9.84
C SER A 210 -7.06 -8.33 -9.47
N GLY A 211 -5.96 -8.84 -10.04
CA GLY A 211 -5.33 -10.08 -9.66
C GLY A 211 -3.94 -9.79 -9.10
N LYS A 212 -3.55 -10.50 -8.07
CA LYS A 212 -2.23 -10.43 -7.46
C LYS A 212 -1.64 -11.82 -7.39
N MET A 213 -0.37 -11.95 -7.74
CA MET A 213 0.41 -13.17 -7.60
C MET A 213 1.73 -12.87 -6.89
N LYS A 214 2.04 -13.66 -5.89
CA LYS A 214 3.31 -13.62 -5.18
C LYS A 214 4.13 -14.84 -5.53
N LEU A 215 5.39 -14.59 -5.89
CA LEU A 215 6.41 -15.60 -6.08
C LEU A 215 7.46 -15.45 -4.99
N ALA A 216 7.94 -16.56 -4.44
CA ALA A 216 9.09 -16.59 -3.54
C ALA A 216 10.34 -17.10 -4.28
N GLY A 217 11.53 -16.76 -3.78
CA GLY A 217 12.80 -17.27 -4.30
C GLY A 217 13.25 -16.71 -5.65
N MET A 218 12.59 -15.70 -6.22
CA MET A 218 12.92 -15.17 -7.55
C MET A 218 14.37 -14.71 -7.69
N PHE A 219 14.90 -14.01 -6.69
CA PHE A 219 16.28 -13.51 -6.74
C PHE A 219 17.35 -14.58 -6.51
N HIS A 220 16.95 -15.78 -6.13
CA HIS A 220 17.84 -16.93 -5.97
C HIS A 220 17.70 -17.95 -7.11
N LEU A 221 17.07 -17.57 -8.23
CA LEU A 221 16.79 -18.44 -9.38
C LEU A 221 16.00 -19.72 -9.01
N ASN A 222 15.27 -19.69 -7.93
CA ASN A 222 14.41 -20.77 -7.45
C ASN A 222 12.99 -20.23 -7.24
N ALA A 223 12.43 -19.63 -8.29
CA ALA A 223 11.10 -19.06 -8.23
C ALA A 223 10.04 -20.14 -8.05
N HIS A 224 9.20 -20.01 -7.03
CA HIS A 224 8.07 -20.87 -6.79
C HIS A 224 6.83 -20.07 -6.38
N TYR A 225 5.68 -20.64 -6.64
CA TYR A 225 4.40 -20.05 -6.26
C TYR A 225 4.30 -19.92 -4.74
N TYR A 226 3.88 -18.75 -4.27
CA TYR A 226 3.62 -18.48 -2.86
C TYR A 226 2.15 -18.18 -2.59
N GLY A 227 1.49 -17.43 -3.45
CA GLY A 227 0.07 -17.09 -3.30
C GLY A 227 -0.48 -16.31 -4.47
N ALA A 228 -1.80 -16.34 -4.61
CA ALA A 228 -2.54 -15.52 -5.55
C ALA A 228 -3.85 -15.05 -4.94
N GLU A 229 -4.35 -13.91 -5.42
CA GLU A 229 -5.59 -13.30 -4.97
C GLU A 229 -6.27 -12.59 -6.13
N LEU A 230 -7.58 -12.74 -6.23
CA LEU A 230 -8.45 -11.96 -7.11
C LEU A 230 -9.30 -11.03 -6.25
N ARG A 231 -9.50 -9.79 -6.72
CA ARG A 231 -10.31 -8.77 -6.06
C ARG A 231 -11.23 -8.09 -7.05
N ALA A 232 -12.43 -7.80 -6.59
CA ALA A 232 -13.36 -6.92 -7.27
C ALA A 232 -13.82 -5.86 -6.28
N GLY A 233 -14.06 -4.66 -6.75
CA GLY A 233 -14.50 -3.56 -5.91
C GLY A 233 -15.22 -2.47 -6.66
N ALA A 234 -15.83 -1.59 -5.90
CA ALA A 234 -16.48 -0.39 -6.38
C ALA A 234 -15.95 0.82 -5.60
N GLU A 235 -15.71 1.90 -6.32
CA GLU A 235 -15.28 3.19 -5.79
C GLU A 235 -16.39 4.21 -6.05
N TYR A 236 -16.73 4.96 -5.01
CA TYR A 236 -17.62 6.12 -5.12
C TYR A 236 -16.81 7.41 -4.97
N ARG A 237 -17.03 8.34 -5.88
CA ARG A 237 -16.41 9.68 -5.93
C ARG A 237 -17.46 10.73 -5.60
N PHE A 238 -17.10 11.61 -4.68
CA PHE A 238 -17.99 12.68 -4.20
C PHE A 238 -17.87 13.95 -5.03
#